data_c3529040530336f4cf3b6092797fd5c6
#
_entry.id   c3529040530336f4cf3b6092797fd5c6
#
_cell.length_a   1.000
_cell.length_b   1.000
_cell.length_c   1.000
_cell.angle_alpha   90.00
_cell.angle_beta   90.00
_cell.angle_gamma   90.00
#
_symmetry.space_group_name_H-M   'P 1'
#
loop_
_entity.id
_entity.type
_entity.pdbx_description
1 polymer ?
#
loop_
_entity_poly.entity_id
_entity_poly.type
_entity_poly.pdbx_seq_one_letter_code
_entity_poly.pdbx_strand_id
1 'polypeptide(L)'
;MIVTQDEALADRIAQCRNHGSKPKYYHKWVGGNFRLDTLQAAGLLVKLRHLDAWSQKRRENAAKYDQLLADCDAVTTPVVRDGNVSIYNQYVIRAAKRDELQAHLKEAGIGSAIYYPLSLHEQECFAALGYRKGDFPHSEKAAAETLAIPVFPELTDEQIEYVASTIKGFYGCTSATG
;
A
#
# COMPACT_ATOMS: atom_id res chain seq x y z
N MET A 1 -10.26 -10.77 7.32
CA MET A 1 -11.59 -11.44 7.35
C MET A 1 -11.69 -12.31 6.11
N ILE A 2 -12.19 -13.55 6.24
CA ILE A 2 -12.49 -14.44 5.11
C ILE A 2 -14.00 -14.50 4.97
N VAL A 3 -14.53 -14.39 3.75
CA VAL A 3 -15.96 -14.50 3.43
C VAL A 3 -16.15 -15.56 2.34
N THR A 4 -17.22 -16.35 2.44
CA THR A 4 -17.59 -17.40 1.48
C THR A 4 -19.08 -17.66 1.53
N GLN A 5 -19.67 -18.13 0.42
CA GLN A 5 -21.03 -18.62 0.34
C GLN A 5 -21.12 -20.16 0.53
N ASP A 6 -19.99 -20.85 0.59
CA ASP A 6 -19.88 -22.29 0.83
C ASP A 6 -19.85 -22.56 2.34
N GLU A 7 -20.95 -23.15 2.86
CA GLU A 7 -21.12 -23.45 4.28
C GLU A 7 -20.09 -24.49 4.78
N ALA A 8 -19.74 -25.47 3.96
CA ALA A 8 -18.76 -26.49 4.34
C ALA A 8 -17.36 -25.89 4.46
N LEU A 9 -17.02 -24.99 3.55
CA LEU A 9 -15.76 -24.23 3.60
C LEU A 9 -15.74 -23.28 4.80
N ALA A 10 -16.84 -22.59 5.10
CA ALA A 10 -16.97 -21.71 6.26
C ALA A 10 -16.75 -22.47 7.58
N ASP A 11 -17.38 -23.65 7.73
CA ASP A 11 -17.21 -24.50 8.91
C ASP A 11 -15.76 -25.01 9.04
N ARG A 12 -15.14 -25.43 7.94
CA ARG A 12 -13.72 -25.86 7.92
C ARG A 12 -12.77 -24.74 8.31
N ILE A 13 -12.98 -23.52 7.79
CA ILE A 13 -12.19 -22.33 8.14
C ILE A 13 -12.33 -22.01 9.63
N ALA A 14 -13.57 -22.04 10.16
CA ALA A 14 -13.85 -21.80 11.56
C ALA A 14 -13.16 -22.82 12.49
N GLN A 15 -13.10 -24.09 12.09
CA GLN A 15 -12.33 -25.12 12.80
C GLN A 15 -10.82 -24.86 12.74
N CYS A 16 -10.27 -24.61 11.55
CA CYS A 16 -8.84 -24.36 11.37
C CYS A 16 -8.37 -23.12 12.14
N ARG A 17 -9.21 -22.07 12.25
CA ARG A 17 -8.98 -20.90 13.08
C ARG A 17 -8.77 -21.22 14.55
N ASN A 18 -9.36 -22.32 15.02
CA ASN A 18 -9.33 -22.82 16.41
C ASN A 18 -8.59 -24.15 16.49
N HIS A 19 -7.37 -24.24 15.96
CA HIS A 19 -6.53 -25.44 15.99
C HIS A 19 -7.16 -26.68 15.34
N GLY A 20 -8.11 -26.51 14.43
CA GLY A 20 -8.81 -27.61 13.77
C GLY A 20 -9.84 -28.34 14.64
N SER A 21 -10.26 -27.74 15.76
CA SER A 21 -11.12 -28.41 16.76
C SER A 21 -12.62 -28.19 16.52
N LYS A 22 -13.35 -29.32 16.57
CA LYS A 22 -14.83 -29.40 16.67
C LYS A 22 -15.24 -30.83 16.99
N PRO A 23 -15.89 -31.14 18.17
CA PRO A 23 -16.10 -30.23 19.30
C PRO A 23 -14.82 -29.86 20.04
N LYS A 24 -14.92 -29.03 21.08
CA LYS A 24 -13.76 -28.61 21.88
C LYS A 24 -12.90 -29.79 22.35
N TYR A 25 -11.56 -29.67 22.18
CA TYR A 25 -10.55 -30.70 22.48
C TYR A 25 -10.45 -31.86 21.48
N TYR A 26 -11.29 -31.93 20.46
CA TYR A 26 -11.17 -32.93 19.39
C TYR A 26 -10.77 -32.25 18.09
N HIS A 27 -9.63 -32.62 17.54
CA HIS A 27 -9.00 -31.94 16.42
C HIS A 27 -9.11 -32.80 15.15
N LYS A 28 -9.91 -32.33 14.20
CA LYS A 28 -10.11 -33.01 12.90
C LYS A 28 -9.07 -32.56 11.87
N TRP A 29 -8.55 -31.34 12.01
CA TRP A 29 -7.62 -30.73 11.07
C TRP A 29 -6.40 -30.20 11.81
N VAL A 30 -5.26 -30.09 11.11
CA VAL A 30 -4.14 -29.28 11.58
C VAL A 30 -4.53 -27.81 11.34
N GLY A 31 -4.61 -27.04 12.40
CA GLY A 31 -4.94 -25.62 12.36
C GLY A 31 -4.09 -24.82 13.34
N GLY A 32 -4.39 -23.52 13.49
CA GLY A 32 -3.66 -22.63 14.37
C GLY A 32 -4.57 -21.75 15.22
N ASN A 33 -3.99 -20.86 15.99
CA ASN A 33 -4.73 -19.79 16.66
C ASN A 33 -4.78 -18.57 15.74
N PHE A 34 -5.84 -18.47 14.94
CA PHE A 34 -6.08 -17.36 14.01
C PHE A 34 -7.31 -16.53 14.43
N ARG A 35 -7.48 -16.36 15.72
CA ARG A 35 -8.55 -15.57 16.31
C ARG A 35 -8.15 -14.12 16.44
N LEU A 36 -9.15 -13.23 16.42
CA LEU A 36 -8.96 -11.84 16.81
C LEU A 36 -8.92 -11.76 18.35
N ASP A 37 -7.84 -11.22 18.88
CA ASP A 37 -7.71 -10.96 20.31
C ASP A 37 -8.73 -9.91 20.78
N THR A 38 -9.29 -10.11 21.97
CA THR A 38 -10.33 -9.23 22.51
C THR A 38 -9.81 -7.81 22.76
N LEU A 39 -8.56 -7.66 23.19
CA LEU A 39 -7.95 -6.35 23.38
C LEU A 39 -7.75 -5.63 22.03
N GLN A 40 -7.33 -6.36 21.01
CA GLN A 40 -7.26 -5.83 19.64
C GLN A 40 -8.64 -5.44 19.11
N ALA A 41 -9.65 -6.28 19.34
CA ALA A 41 -11.03 -5.99 18.93
C ALA A 41 -11.55 -4.71 19.59
N ALA A 42 -11.29 -4.50 20.88
CA ALA A 42 -11.68 -3.29 21.59
C ALA A 42 -11.07 -2.03 20.97
N GLY A 43 -9.76 -2.05 20.65
CA GLY A 43 -9.08 -0.96 19.96
C GLY A 43 -9.63 -0.72 18.55
N LEU A 44 -9.92 -1.79 17.79
CA LEU A 44 -10.48 -1.70 16.45
C LEU A 44 -11.90 -1.12 16.44
N LEU A 45 -12.72 -1.44 17.45
CA LEU A 45 -14.07 -0.87 17.56
C LEU A 45 -14.07 0.65 17.73
N VAL A 46 -13.09 1.20 18.43
CA VAL A 46 -12.92 2.66 18.52
C VAL A 46 -12.51 3.24 17.15
N LYS A 47 -11.52 2.64 16.51
CA LYS A 47 -11.00 3.09 15.20
C LYS A 47 -12.04 2.97 14.08
N LEU A 48 -12.89 1.96 14.12
CA LEU A 48 -13.92 1.72 13.10
C LEU A 48 -14.87 2.91 12.92
N ARG A 49 -15.14 3.65 13.99
CA ARG A 49 -15.99 4.85 13.95
C ARG A 49 -15.40 5.99 13.13
N HIS A 50 -14.09 5.98 12.92
CA HIS A 50 -13.33 7.01 12.18
C HIS A 50 -12.92 6.56 10.78
N LEU A 51 -13.13 5.28 10.43
CA LEU A 51 -12.58 4.68 9.22
C LEU A 51 -13.02 5.39 7.93
N ASP A 52 -14.30 5.75 7.84
CA ASP A 52 -14.84 6.42 6.65
C ASP A 52 -14.29 7.84 6.49
N ALA A 53 -14.20 8.58 7.60
CA ALA A 53 -13.61 9.93 7.61
C ALA A 53 -12.12 9.88 7.24
N TRP A 54 -11.36 8.93 7.76
CA TRP A 54 -9.96 8.74 7.39
C TRP A 54 -9.78 8.33 5.93
N SER A 55 -10.65 7.45 5.42
CA SER A 55 -10.62 7.04 4.01
C SER A 55 -10.95 8.21 3.09
N GLN A 56 -11.90 9.06 3.46
CA GLN A 56 -12.24 10.27 2.73
C GLN A 56 -11.06 11.25 2.72
N LYS A 57 -10.44 11.50 3.88
CA LYS A 57 -9.31 12.43 3.99
C LYS A 57 -8.09 11.97 3.19
N ARG A 58 -7.80 10.65 3.14
CA ARG A 58 -6.76 10.10 2.26
C ARG A 58 -7.04 10.35 0.79
N ARG A 59 -8.29 10.24 0.34
CA ARG A 59 -8.68 10.57 -1.05
C ARG A 59 -8.48 12.05 -1.36
N GLU A 60 -8.82 12.93 -0.42
CA GLU A 60 -8.61 14.38 -0.57
C GLU A 60 -7.11 14.71 -0.68
N ASN A 61 -6.28 14.13 0.18
CA ASN A 61 -4.83 14.30 0.13
C ASN A 61 -4.23 13.75 -1.17
N ALA A 62 -4.72 12.59 -1.66
CA ALA A 62 -4.29 12.03 -2.94
C ALA A 62 -4.64 12.95 -4.11
N ALA A 63 -5.85 13.50 -4.14
CA ALA A 63 -6.27 14.44 -5.18
C ALA A 63 -5.41 15.73 -5.21
N LYS A 64 -4.94 16.18 -4.05
CA LYS A 64 -4.01 17.31 -3.98
C LYS A 64 -2.65 16.96 -4.58
N TYR A 65 -2.11 15.78 -4.27
CA TYR A 65 -0.88 15.29 -4.92
C TYR A 65 -1.04 15.16 -6.43
N ASP A 66 -2.17 14.62 -6.90
CA ASP A 66 -2.45 14.52 -8.35
C ASP A 66 -2.39 15.89 -9.03
N GLN A 67 -2.95 16.93 -8.40
CA GLN A 67 -2.91 18.30 -8.90
C GLN A 67 -1.50 18.92 -8.86
N LEU A 68 -0.81 18.80 -7.71
CA LEU A 68 0.49 19.40 -7.49
C LEU A 68 1.62 18.80 -8.34
N LEU A 69 1.48 17.52 -8.72
CA LEU A 69 2.46 16.78 -9.49
C LEU A 69 2.11 16.67 -10.99
N ALA A 70 0.96 17.20 -11.42
CA ALA A 70 0.46 17.07 -12.78
C ALA A 70 1.38 17.65 -13.86
N ASP A 71 2.20 18.64 -13.52
CA ASP A 71 3.13 19.34 -14.40
C ASP A 71 4.57 18.80 -14.33
N CYS A 72 4.79 17.65 -13.68
CA CYS A 72 6.10 17.04 -13.53
C CYS A 72 6.18 15.70 -14.28
N ASP A 73 6.59 15.72 -15.54
CA ASP A 73 6.67 14.55 -16.42
C ASP A 73 7.57 13.41 -15.91
N ALA A 74 8.48 13.71 -14.97
CA ALA A 74 9.34 12.71 -14.34
C ALA A 74 8.63 11.82 -13.34
N VAL A 75 7.37 12.17 -12.98
CA VAL A 75 6.54 11.48 -11.99
C VAL A 75 5.21 11.07 -12.62
N THR A 76 4.78 9.85 -12.37
CA THR A 76 3.43 9.38 -12.74
C THR A 76 2.65 9.05 -11.46
N THR A 77 1.52 9.71 -11.27
CA THR A 77 0.61 9.46 -10.15
C THR A 77 -0.24 8.21 -10.36
N PRO A 78 -0.78 7.59 -9.28
CA PRO A 78 -1.58 6.38 -9.42
C PRO A 78 -2.93 6.65 -10.09
N VAL A 79 -3.29 5.81 -11.06
CA VAL A 79 -4.57 5.90 -11.78
C VAL A 79 -5.60 4.98 -11.14
N VAL A 80 -6.76 5.53 -10.80
CA VAL A 80 -7.95 4.76 -10.39
C VAL A 80 -8.90 4.66 -11.58
N ARG A 81 -9.21 3.44 -12.02
CA ARG A 81 -10.11 3.21 -13.16
C ARG A 81 -11.53 3.62 -12.79
N ASP A 82 -12.29 4.05 -13.81
CA ASP A 82 -13.70 4.41 -13.65
C ASP A 82 -14.51 3.29 -12.98
N GLY A 83 -15.42 3.68 -12.10
CA GLY A 83 -16.22 2.76 -11.31
C GLY A 83 -15.54 2.18 -10.08
N ASN A 84 -14.23 2.41 -9.89
CA ASN A 84 -13.50 1.98 -8.70
C ASN A 84 -13.30 3.13 -7.70
N VAL A 85 -13.17 2.77 -6.44
CA VAL A 85 -12.83 3.70 -5.36
C VAL A 85 -11.57 3.20 -4.65
N SER A 86 -10.54 4.04 -4.60
CA SER A 86 -9.34 3.79 -3.81
C SER A 86 -9.43 4.50 -2.46
N ILE A 87 -9.00 3.84 -1.40
CA ILE A 87 -8.83 4.46 -0.07
C ILE A 87 -7.40 4.99 0.13
N TYR A 88 -6.53 4.81 -0.84
CA TYR A 88 -5.12 5.19 -0.77
C TYR A 88 -4.47 4.79 0.56
N ASN A 89 -4.52 3.49 0.88
CA ASN A 89 -3.73 2.96 2.00
C ASN A 89 -2.25 3.35 1.85
N GLN A 90 -1.80 3.41 0.61
CA GLN A 90 -0.53 3.95 0.17
C GLN A 90 -0.77 4.80 -1.08
N TYR A 91 -0.08 5.93 -1.20
CA TYR A 91 -0.03 6.71 -2.43
C TYR A 91 1.32 6.45 -3.09
N VAL A 92 1.30 5.66 -4.16
CA VAL A 92 2.50 5.14 -4.82
C VAL A 92 2.67 5.81 -6.17
N ILE A 93 3.69 6.63 -6.29
CA ILE A 93 4.10 7.24 -7.56
C ILE A 93 5.07 6.33 -8.32
N ARG A 94 5.17 6.51 -9.63
CA ARG A 94 6.31 6.05 -10.43
C ARG A 94 7.22 7.24 -10.69
N ALA A 95 8.50 7.05 -10.46
CA ALA A 95 9.47 8.14 -10.48
C ALA A 95 10.77 7.69 -11.17
N ALA A 96 11.25 8.47 -12.10
CA ALA A 96 12.59 8.29 -12.65
C ALA A 96 13.64 8.50 -11.55
N LYS A 97 14.76 7.77 -11.59
CA LYS A 97 15.81 7.83 -10.55
C LYS A 97 15.24 7.68 -9.14
N ARG A 98 14.35 6.69 -8.95
CA ARG A 98 13.58 6.46 -7.72
C ARG A 98 14.47 6.43 -6.45
N ASP A 99 15.63 5.78 -6.51
CA ASP A 99 16.50 5.62 -5.34
C ASP A 99 17.15 6.94 -4.93
N GLU A 100 17.56 7.75 -5.91
CA GLU A 100 18.09 9.10 -5.68
C GLU A 100 17.00 10.04 -5.16
N LEU A 101 15.79 9.95 -5.69
CA LEU A 101 14.65 10.68 -5.16
C LEU A 101 14.36 10.28 -3.70
N GLN A 102 14.40 8.99 -3.38
CA GLN A 102 14.19 8.50 -2.01
C GLN A 102 15.25 9.08 -1.06
N ALA A 103 16.50 9.11 -1.46
CA ALA A 103 17.59 9.70 -0.67
C ALA A 103 17.35 11.20 -0.45
N HIS A 104 17.00 11.94 -1.51
CA HIS A 104 16.69 13.37 -1.45
C HIS A 104 15.51 13.67 -0.51
N LEU A 105 14.42 12.90 -0.59
CA LEU A 105 13.28 13.03 0.33
C LEU A 105 13.68 12.77 1.79
N LYS A 106 14.51 11.77 2.03
CA LYS A 106 15.03 11.46 3.36
C LYS A 106 15.87 12.61 3.94
N GLU A 107 16.72 13.24 3.13
CA GLU A 107 17.50 14.41 3.54
C GLU A 107 16.60 15.61 3.88
N ALA A 108 15.47 15.74 3.18
CA ALA A 108 14.44 16.74 3.48
C ALA A 108 13.51 16.36 4.67
N GLY A 109 13.78 15.23 5.37
CA GLY A 109 12.97 14.77 6.49
C GLY A 109 11.65 14.13 6.09
N ILE A 110 11.45 13.78 4.82
CA ILE A 110 10.22 13.17 4.30
C ILE A 110 10.37 11.64 4.28
N GLY A 111 9.51 10.95 5.03
CA GLY A 111 9.45 9.49 5.03
C GLY A 111 8.86 8.95 3.74
N SER A 112 9.52 7.94 3.13
CA SER A 112 9.03 7.25 1.94
C SER A 112 9.37 5.76 1.99
N ALA A 113 8.68 4.94 1.22
CA ALA A 113 8.88 3.49 1.24
C ALA A 113 8.71 2.86 -0.15
N ILE A 114 9.37 1.74 -0.37
CA ILE A 114 9.30 0.97 -1.61
C ILE A 114 8.49 -0.29 -1.37
N TYR A 115 7.38 -0.46 -2.09
CA TYR A 115 6.51 -1.63 -2.03
C TYR A 115 6.31 -2.26 -3.41
N TYR A 116 7.18 -3.19 -3.84
CA TYR A 116 8.31 -3.81 -3.17
C TYR A 116 9.58 -3.66 -4.03
N PRO A 117 10.80 -3.73 -3.45
CA PRO A 117 12.04 -3.44 -4.19
C PRO A 117 12.45 -4.54 -5.16
N LEU A 118 11.84 -5.73 -5.06
CA LEU A 118 12.17 -6.89 -5.87
C LEU A 118 10.88 -7.60 -6.28
N SER A 119 10.78 -8.00 -7.55
CA SER A 119 9.67 -8.80 -8.06
C SER A 119 9.66 -10.20 -7.44
N LEU A 120 8.47 -10.79 -7.26
CA LEU A 120 8.33 -12.09 -6.58
C LEU A 120 9.15 -13.21 -7.24
N HIS A 121 9.20 -13.26 -8.58
CA HIS A 121 9.95 -14.27 -9.31
C HIS A 121 11.48 -14.15 -9.17
N GLU A 122 11.96 -12.96 -8.74
CA GLU A 122 13.38 -12.70 -8.47
C GLU A 122 13.75 -12.99 -7.00
N GLN A 123 12.77 -13.33 -6.14
CA GLN A 123 13.02 -13.71 -4.75
C GLN A 123 13.70 -15.07 -4.68
N GLU A 124 14.71 -15.22 -3.82
CA GLU A 124 15.48 -16.46 -3.66
C GLU A 124 14.60 -17.68 -3.34
N CYS A 125 13.57 -17.49 -2.52
CA CYS A 125 12.63 -18.56 -2.17
C CYS A 125 11.82 -19.12 -3.36
N PHE A 126 11.76 -18.39 -4.49
CA PHE A 126 11.08 -18.82 -5.73
C PHE A 126 12.04 -19.25 -6.83
N ALA A 127 13.36 -19.29 -6.57
CA ALA A 127 14.36 -19.69 -7.57
C ALA A 127 14.08 -21.07 -8.20
N ALA A 128 13.50 -22.00 -7.43
CA ALA A 128 13.12 -23.34 -7.91
C ALA A 128 12.04 -23.34 -9.00
N LEU A 129 11.30 -22.23 -9.20
CA LEU A 129 10.30 -22.09 -10.28
C LEU A 129 10.94 -21.85 -11.65
N GLY A 130 12.25 -21.54 -11.71
CA GLY A 130 13.01 -21.41 -12.95
C GLY A 130 12.82 -20.09 -13.70
N TYR A 131 12.07 -19.14 -13.17
CA TYR A 131 11.92 -17.80 -13.75
C TYR A 131 13.22 -16.99 -13.63
N ARG A 132 13.40 -16.07 -14.56
CA ARG A 132 14.58 -15.22 -14.65
C ARG A 132 14.21 -13.75 -14.81
N LYS A 133 15.14 -12.87 -14.55
CA LYS A 133 15.02 -11.46 -14.87
C LYS A 133 14.71 -11.28 -16.35
N GLY A 134 13.70 -10.45 -16.65
CA GLY A 134 13.15 -10.24 -17.98
C GLY A 134 11.86 -11.02 -18.28
N ASP A 135 11.52 -12.04 -17.49
CA ASP A 135 10.30 -12.83 -17.72
C ASP A 135 9.02 -12.06 -17.36
N PHE A 136 9.12 -11.09 -16.45
CA PHE A 136 7.99 -10.25 -16.02
C PHE A 136 8.35 -8.75 -16.05
N PRO A 137 8.58 -8.16 -17.25
CA PRO A 137 9.14 -6.82 -17.40
C PRO A 137 8.30 -5.72 -16.76
N HIS A 138 6.97 -5.85 -16.71
CA HIS A 138 6.10 -4.88 -16.04
C HIS A 138 6.25 -4.90 -14.52
N SER A 139 6.42 -6.07 -13.91
CA SER A 139 6.66 -6.21 -12.48
C SER A 139 8.04 -5.67 -12.11
N GLU A 140 9.06 -6.03 -12.89
CA GLU A 140 10.43 -5.58 -12.69
C GLU A 140 10.56 -4.05 -12.84
N LYS A 141 9.91 -3.48 -13.86
CA LYS A 141 9.85 -2.02 -14.02
C LYS A 141 9.13 -1.35 -12.85
N ALA A 142 8.02 -1.92 -12.36
CA ALA A 142 7.34 -1.38 -11.19
C ALA A 142 8.24 -1.42 -9.94
N ALA A 143 8.95 -2.52 -9.69
CA ALA A 143 9.90 -2.63 -8.58
C ALA A 143 11.03 -1.59 -8.65
N ALA A 144 11.46 -1.21 -9.86
CA ALA A 144 12.50 -0.21 -10.05
C ALA A 144 12.04 1.25 -9.92
N GLU A 145 10.77 1.55 -10.22
CA GLU A 145 10.29 2.93 -10.37
C GLU A 145 9.32 3.38 -9.25
N THR A 146 8.71 2.45 -8.50
CA THR A 146 7.65 2.81 -7.55
C THR A 146 8.21 3.32 -6.22
N LEU A 147 7.55 4.37 -5.68
CA LEU A 147 7.84 4.98 -4.39
C LEU A 147 6.56 5.42 -3.73
N ALA A 148 6.32 4.96 -2.50
CA ALA A 148 5.21 5.42 -1.68
C ALA A 148 5.62 6.69 -0.93
N ILE A 149 4.79 7.73 -1.02
CA ILE A 149 4.94 8.99 -0.30
C ILE A 149 3.84 9.14 0.76
N PRO A 150 3.98 10.04 1.74
CA PRO A 150 3.02 10.17 2.84
C PRO A 150 1.61 10.50 2.35
N VAL A 151 0.57 9.83 2.88
CA VAL A 151 -0.84 10.06 2.51
C VAL A 151 -1.81 9.87 3.68
N PHE A 152 -1.32 9.87 4.92
CA PHE A 152 -2.16 9.66 6.09
C PHE A 152 -3.19 10.79 6.29
N PRO A 153 -4.31 10.52 7.01
CA PRO A 153 -5.44 11.45 7.10
C PRO A 153 -5.12 12.82 7.72
N GLU A 154 -4.16 12.85 8.64
CA GLU A 154 -3.79 14.04 9.42
C GLU A 154 -2.76 14.95 8.73
N LEU A 155 -2.34 14.64 7.48
CA LEU A 155 -1.47 15.53 6.72
C LEU A 155 -2.14 16.88 6.52
N THR A 156 -1.38 17.95 6.81
CA THR A 156 -1.80 19.33 6.50
C THR A 156 -1.50 19.68 5.04
N ASP A 157 -2.14 20.72 4.55
CA ASP A 157 -1.93 21.20 3.18
C ASP A 157 -0.47 21.63 2.97
N GLU A 158 0.12 22.31 3.95
CA GLU A 158 1.51 22.74 3.92
C GLU A 158 2.48 21.56 3.84
N GLN A 159 2.16 20.44 4.53
CA GLN A 159 2.97 19.22 4.45
C GLN A 159 2.87 18.56 3.07
N ILE A 160 1.68 18.52 2.48
CA ILE A 160 1.46 17.99 1.14
C ILE A 160 2.20 18.82 0.10
N GLU A 161 2.10 20.15 0.18
CA GLU A 161 2.81 21.09 -0.68
C GLU A 161 4.32 20.97 -0.51
N TYR A 162 4.82 20.79 0.70
CA TYR A 162 6.24 20.58 0.98
C TYR A 162 6.75 19.29 0.32
N VAL A 163 6.03 18.17 0.44
CA VAL A 163 6.39 16.92 -0.22
C VAL A 163 6.40 17.09 -1.74
N ALA A 164 5.35 17.67 -2.31
CA ALA A 164 5.24 17.86 -3.75
C ALA A 164 6.32 18.81 -4.29
N SER A 165 6.58 19.93 -3.62
CA SER A 165 7.64 20.88 -4.02
C SER A 165 9.03 20.29 -3.91
N THR A 166 9.31 19.46 -2.90
CA THR A 166 10.58 18.75 -2.76
C THR A 166 10.80 17.77 -3.93
N ILE A 167 9.76 17.02 -4.33
CA ILE A 167 9.81 16.13 -5.49
C ILE A 167 10.06 16.93 -6.77
N LYS A 168 9.30 17.99 -6.99
CA LYS A 168 9.46 18.87 -8.17
C LYS A 168 10.83 19.50 -8.23
N GLY A 169 11.35 19.97 -7.09
CA GLY A 169 12.71 20.53 -6.97
C GLY A 169 13.80 19.55 -7.38
N PHE A 170 13.67 18.29 -7.00
CA PHE A 170 14.62 17.23 -7.39
C PHE A 170 14.71 17.05 -8.91
N TYR A 171 13.59 17.16 -9.62
CA TYR A 171 13.54 17.01 -11.09
C TYR A 171 13.68 18.33 -11.86
N GLY A 172 13.72 19.46 -11.16
CA GLY A 172 13.70 20.77 -11.82
C GLY A 172 12.36 21.10 -12.49
N CYS A 173 11.26 20.44 -12.07
CA CYS A 173 9.91 20.76 -12.51
C CYS A 173 9.49 22.07 -11.83
N THR A 174 9.75 23.23 -12.44
CA THR A 174 9.28 24.53 -11.93
C THR A 174 7.78 24.65 -12.18
N SER A 175 7.01 25.07 -11.15
CA SER A 175 5.66 25.57 -11.38
C SER A 175 5.77 26.71 -12.38
N ALA A 176 5.04 26.63 -13.48
CA ALA A 176 4.82 27.80 -14.32
C ALA A 176 4.04 28.81 -13.46
N THR A 177 4.78 29.66 -12.75
CA THR A 177 4.23 30.88 -12.17
C THR A 177 3.96 31.82 -13.33
N GLY A 178 2.73 31.78 -13.84
CA GLY A 178 2.15 32.77 -14.70
C GLY A 178 1.12 33.55 -13.92
#